data_e6126335b1977806f752e1e9df597bc6
#
_entry.id   e6126335b1977806f752e1e9df597bc6
#
_cell.length_a   1.000
_cell.length_b   1.000
_cell.length_c   1.000
_cell.angle_alpha   90.00
_cell.angle_beta   90.00
_cell.angle_gamma   90.00
#
_symmetry.space_group_name_H-M   'P 1'
#
loop_
_entity.id
_entity.type
_entity.pdbx_description
1 polymer ?
#
loop_
_entity_poly.entity_id
_entity_poly.type
_entity_poly.pdbx_seq_one_letter_code
_entity_poly.pdbx_strand_id
1 'polypeptide(L)'
;QMCIRDRISDLMGHAKADVGFVVDPDVDRLAIICENGEMFNEEYTLVAVSDYVLSHTPGNTVSNLSSSRALRDVTRAHGCEYNAAAVGEVNVVTKMKATNAVIGGEGNGGVIYPASHYGRDALVGIALFLTHLAKKKMKTSELKASYPPYFISKQKVQLTPEIDVDAILAKVKEKFSQYDITDIDGVKIDFPDKWVHLRKSNTEPIIRISVSYTHLRAHETVLDL
;
A
#
# COMPACT_ATOMS: atom_id res chain seq x y z
N GLN A 1 15.91 10.26 4.44
CA GLN A 1 14.74 10.18 3.51
C GLN A 1 13.72 11.29 3.75
N MET A 2 13.38 11.63 5.00
CA MET A 2 12.44 12.72 5.30
C MET A 2 12.87 14.06 4.67
N CYS A 3 14.13 14.45 4.81
CA CYS A 3 14.65 15.72 4.25
C CYS A 3 14.53 15.83 2.72
N ILE A 4 14.59 14.73 1.96
CA ILE A 4 14.48 14.76 0.50
C ILE A 4 13.02 15.00 0.08
N ARG A 5 12.07 14.38 0.76
CA ARG A 5 10.63 14.56 0.51
C ARG A 5 10.18 15.98 0.83
N ASP A 6 10.59 16.51 1.98
CA ASP A 6 10.30 17.89 2.38
C ASP A 6 10.89 18.88 1.39
N ARG A 7 12.12 18.64 0.92
CA ARG A 7 12.79 19.48 -0.06
C ARG A 7 12.10 19.49 -1.42
N ILE A 8 11.63 18.33 -1.90
CA ILE A 8 10.92 18.29 -3.19
C ILE A 8 9.51 18.88 -3.07
N SER A 9 8.82 18.72 -1.94
CA SER A 9 7.54 19.39 -1.68
C SER A 9 7.70 20.91 -1.70
N ASP A 10 8.76 21.43 -1.09
CA ASP A 10 9.08 22.85 -1.12
C ASP A 10 9.43 23.33 -2.55
N LEU A 11 10.25 22.57 -3.27
CA LEU A 11 10.56 22.86 -4.68
C LEU A 11 9.31 22.87 -5.56
N MET A 12 8.37 21.95 -5.37
CA MET A 12 7.10 21.91 -6.10
C MET A 12 6.23 23.14 -5.84
N GLY A 13 6.26 23.69 -4.61
CA GLY A 13 5.57 24.94 -4.28
C GLY A 13 6.09 26.16 -5.04
N HIS A 14 7.32 26.13 -5.53
CA HIS A 14 7.98 27.21 -6.26
C HIS A 14 8.17 26.91 -7.75
N ALA A 15 8.25 25.65 -8.15
CA ALA A 15 8.41 25.21 -9.53
C ALA A 15 7.05 25.15 -10.25
N LYS A 16 7.03 25.50 -11.53
CA LYS A 16 5.87 25.27 -12.41
C LYS A 16 5.94 23.84 -12.97
N ALA A 17 5.81 22.86 -12.08
CA ALA A 17 5.84 21.45 -12.46
C ALA A 17 4.49 20.78 -12.13
N ASP A 18 4.03 19.88 -12.99
CA ASP A 18 2.75 19.17 -12.83
C ASP A 18 2.86 18.00 -11.85
N VAL A 19 4.07 17.46 -11.66
CA VAL A 19 4.34 16.32 -10.77
C VAL A 19 5.81 16.26 -10.39
N GLY A 20 6.10 15.81 -9.18
CA GLY A 20 7.45 15.52 -8.69
C GLY A 20 7.62 14.03 -8.38
N PHE A 21 8.82 13.50 -8.60
CA PHE A 21 9.15 12.10 -8.29
C PHE A 21 10.39 12.01 -7.41
N VAL A 22 10.34 11.12 -6.42
CA VAL A 22 11.49 10.75 -5.60
C VAL A 22 11.59 9.24 -5.61
N VAL A 23 12.78 8.74 -5.88
CA VAL A 23 13.12 7.33 -5.77
C VAL A 23 14.11 7.11 -4.63
N ASP A 24 14.12 5.92 -4.05
CA ASP A 24 15.14 5.53 -3.08
C ASP A 24 16.45 5.11 -3.77
N PRO A 25 17.53 4.84 -3.02
CA PRO A 25 18.83 4.51 -3.62
C PRO A 25 18.80 3.25 -4.49
N ASP A 26 17.92 2.31 -4.20
CA ASP A 26 17.78 1.05 -4.95
C ASP A 26 16.86 1.21 -6.17
N VAL A 27 16.21 2.39 -6.32
CA VAL A 27 15.27 2.73 -7.41
C VAL A 27 14.11 1.73 -7.51
N ASP A 28 13.71 1.16 -6.39
CA ASP A 28 12.65 0.16 -6.30
C ASP A 28 11.34 0.72 -5.68
N ARG A 29 11.40 1.92 -5.07
CA ARG A 29 10.27 2.61 -4.44
C ARG A 29 10.11 4.01 -4.99
N LEU A 30 8.86 4.36 -5.27
CA LEU A 30 8.48 5.64 -5.86
C LEU A 30 7.61 6.44 -4.90
N ALA A 31 8.03 7.65 -4.54
CA ALA A 31 7.18 8.66 -3.94
C ALA A 31 6.82 9.71 -4.99
N ILE A 32 5.55 10.11 -5.02
CA ILE A 32 5.00 11.07 -5.98
C ILE A 32 4.53 12.30 -5.20
N ILE A 33 4.84 13.49 -5.74
CA ILE A 33 4.45 14.78 -5.19
C ILE A 33 3.56 15.49 -6.20
N CYS A 34 2.42 15.99 -5.73
CA CYS A 34 1.47 16.72 -6.53
C CYS A 34 1.99 18.12 -6.88
N GLU A 35 1.38 18.75 -7.88
CA GLU A 35 1.69 20.11 -8.32
C GLU A 35 1.53 21.17 -7.21
N ASN A 36 0.72 20.88 -6.19
CA ASN A 36 0.50 21.77 -5.04
C ASN A 36 1.46 21.50 -3.86
N GLY A 37 2.46 20.61 -4.04
CA GLY A 37 3.44 20.23 -3.03
C GLY A 37 2.97 19.13 -2.06
N GLU A 38 1.72 18.69 -2.14
CA GLU A 38 1.23 17.59 -1.32
C GLU A 38 1.78 16.24 -1.77
N MET A 39 2.01 15.34 -0.82
CA MET A 39 2.34 13.96 -1.13
C MET A 39 1.14 13.24 -1.75
N PHE A 40 1.37 12.55 -2.90
CA PHE A 40 0.36 11.65 -3.48
C PHE A 40 0.04 10.48 -2.54
N ASN A 41 0.97 10.13 -1.68
CA ASN A 41 1.03 9.01 -0.76
C ASN A 41 1.45 7.71 -1.46
N GLU A 42 2.46 7.03 -0.93
CA GLU A 42 3.07 5.82 -1.52
C GLU A 42 2.08 4.66 -1.67
N GLU A 43 1.09 4.55 -0.79
CA GLU A 43 0.01 3.56 -0.93
C GLU A 43 -0.75 3.74 -2.24
N TYR A 44 -0.93 4.98 -2.71
CA TYR A 44 -1.68 5.30 -3.92
C TYR A 44 -0.84 5.25 -5.20
N THR A 45 0.48 5.17 -5.11
CA THR A 45 1.33 4.93 -6.28
C THR A 45 0.89 3.67 -7.01
N LEU A 46 0.81 2.54 -6.29
CA LEU A 46 0.36 1.27 -6.86
C LEU A 46 -1.11 1.34 -7.33
N VAL A 47 -1.97 2.04 -6.60
CA VAL A 47 -3.40 2.20 -6.94
C VAL A 47 -3.56 2.89 -8.30
N ALA A 48 -2.88 4.03 -8.50
CA ALA A 48 -2.97 4.82 -9.73
C ALA A 48 -2.41 4.08 -10.95
N VAL A 49 -1.24 3.42 -10.80
CA VAL A 49 -0.67 2.65 -11.92
C VAL A 49 -1.51 1.40 -12.23
N SER A 50 -2.15 0.80 -11.21
CA SER A 50 -3.05 -0.33 -11.42
C SER A 50 -4.34 0.08 -12.13
N ASP A 51 -4.93 1.24 -11.80
CA ASP A 51 -6.09 1.79 -12.51
C ASP A 51 -5.78 1.95 -14.02
N TYR A 52 -4.57 2.46 -14.33
CA TYR A 52 -4.12 2.56 -15.71
C TYR A 52 -3.97 1.20 -16.38
N VAL A 53 -3.24 0.26 -15.78
CA VAL A 53 -2.99 -1.06 -16.35
C VAL A 53 -4.31 -1.81 -16.57
N LEU A 54 -5.19 -1.84 -15.58
CA LEU A 54 -6.47 -2.53 -15.65
C LEU A 54 -7.41 -1.96 -16.71
N SER A 55 -7.31 -0.67 -17.02
CA SER A 55 -8.10 -0.03 -18.09
C SER A 55 -7.71 -0.50 -19.49
N HIS A 56 -6.54 -1.13 -19.66
CA HIS A 56 -6.01 -1.61 -20.94
C HIS A 56 -5.82 -3.13 -20.95
N THR A 57 -5.47 -3.70 -19.82
CA THR A 57 -5.21 -5.14 -19.66
C THR A 57 -5.91 -5.59 -18.36
N PRO A 58 -7.23 -5.86 -18.42
CA PRO A 58 -7.96 -6.39 -17.27
C PRO A 58 -7.34 -7.69 -16.78
N GLY A 59 -7.22 -7.84 -15.45
CA GLY A 59 -6.63 -9.04 -14.84
C GLY A 59 -6.47 -8.90 -13.33
N ASN A 60 -5.95 -9.93 -12.70
CA ASN A 60 -5.77 -9.95 -11.25
C ASN A 60 -4.72 -8.95 -10.79
N THR A 61 -4.89 -8.43 -9.57
CA THR A 61 -3.88 -7.61 -8.90
C THR A 61 -3.47 -8.24 -7.57
N VAL A 62 -2.26 -7.89 -7.11
CA VAL A 62 -1.73 -8.37 -5.84
C VAL A 62 -1.09 -7.23 -5.06
N SER A 63 -1.38 -7.12 -3.76
CA SER A 63 -0.53 -6.37 -2.82
C SER A 63 -0.30 -7.14 -1.53
N ASN A 64 0.60 -6.64 -0.68
CA ASN A 64 0.79 -7.25 0.62
C ASN A 64 -0.37 -6.93 1.58
N LEU A 65 -0.52 -7.75 2.63
CA LEU A 65 -1.58 -7.62 3.65
C LEU A 65 -1.60 -6.27 4.39
N SER A 66 -0.46 -5.56 4.45
CA SER A 66 -0.35 -4.26 5.13
C SER A 66 -0.65 -3.07 4.22
N SER A 67 -1.15 -3.30 3.00
CA SER A 67 -1.60 -2.25 2.07
C SER A 67 -3.05 -1.86 2.34
N SER A 68 -3.42 -0.64 1.94
CA SER A 68 -4.80 -0.16 2.05
C SER A 68 -5.77 -0.96 1.18
N ARG A 69 -7.06 -0.78 1.43
CA ARG A 69 -8.11 -1.40 0.58
C ARG A 69 -8.26 -0.71 -0.79
N ALA A 70 -7.60 0.43 -1.01
CA ALA A 70 -7.77 1.21 -2.24
C ALA A 70 -7.46 0.41 -3.51
N LEU A 71 -6.38 -0.41 -3.52
CA LEU A 71 -6.09 -1.27 -4.67
C LEU A 71 -7.19 -2.31 -4.90
N ARG A 72 -7.69 -2.95 -3.83
CA ARG A 72 -8.80 -3.90 -3.92
C ARG A 72 -10.04 -3.27 -4.54
N ASP A 73 -10.37 -2.06 -4.10
CA ASP A 73 -11.58 -1.37 -4.55
C ASP A 73 -11.46 -0.94 -6.01
N VAL A 74 -10.31 -0.41 -6.42
CA VAL A 74 -10.02 -0.10 -7.83
C VAL A 74 -10.05 -1.36 -8.69
N THR A 75 -9.43 -2.46 -8.24
CA THR A 75 -9.45 -3.73 -8.98
C THR A 75 -10.87 -4.24 -9.19
N ARG A 76 -11.70 -4.19 -8.16
CA ARG A 76 -13.11 -4.59 -8.23
C ARG A 76 -13.93 -3.68 -9.13
N ALA A 77 -13.65 -2.39 -9.15
CA ALA A 77 -14.30 -1.44 -10.06
C ALA A 77 -14.03 -1.77 -11.55
N HIS A 78 -12.89 -2.38 -11.84
CA HIS A 78 -12.59 -2.93 -13.19
C HIS A 78 -13.16 -4.34 -13.44
N GLY A 79 -13.94 -4.90 -12.50
CA GLY A 79 -14.47 -6.26 -12.60
C GLY A 79 -13.43 -7.36 -12.46
N CYS A 80 -12.28 -7.06 -11.86
CA CYS A 80 -11.13 -7.95 -11.70
C CYS A 80 -10.97 -8.44 -10.25
N GLU A 81 -10.12 -9.45 -10.05
CA GLU A 81 -9.89 -10.06 -8.75
C GLU A 81 -8.63 -9.49 -8.08
N TYR A 82 -8.77 -9.07 -6.81
CA TYR A 82 -7.67 -8.67 -5.94
C TYR A 82 -7.24 -9.83 -5.05
N ASN A 83 -5.94 -10.03 -4.93
CA ASN A 83 -5.34 -11.04 -4.05
C ASN A 83 -4.35 -10.39 -3.08
N ALA A 84 -4.38 -10.82 -1.81
CA ALA A 84 -3.42 -10.40 -0.81
C ALA A 84 -2.29 -11.43 -0.64
N ALA A 85 -1.08 -10.96 -0.39
CA ALA A 85 0.09 -11.77 -0.09
C ALA A 85 0.65 -11.43 1.31
N ALA A 86 1.43 -12.32 1.89
CA ALA A 86 2.28 -11.99 3.03
C ALA A 86 3.19 -10.81 2.69
N VAL A 87 3.64 -10.07 3.72
CA VAL A 87 4.51 -8.91 3.53
C VAL A 87 5.88 -9.35 3.00
N GLY A 88 6.40 -8.61 2.04
CA GLY A 88 7.68 -8.83 1.38
C GLY A 88 7.55 -9.12 -0.10
N GLU A 89 8.45 -8.55 -0.89
CA GLU A 89 8.45 -8.62 -2.35
C GLU A 89 8.34 -10.06 -2.88
N VAL A 90 9.13 -10.98 -2.33
CA VAL A 90 9.13 -12.39 -2.75
C VAL A 90 7.76 -13.03 -2.61
N ASN A 91 7.04 -12.72 -1.52
CA ASN A 91 5.69 -13.23 -1.30
C ASN A 91 4.68 -12.65 -2.29
N VAL A 92 4.80 -11.34 -2.55
CA VAL A 92 3.98 -10.65 -3.55
C VAL A 92 4.20 -11.25 -4.93
N VAL A 93 5.46 -11.39 -5.37
CA VAL A 93 5.82 -11.98 -6.68
C VAL A 93 5.32 -13.43 -6.79
N THR A 94 5.49 -14.23 -5.74
CA THR A 94 5.00 -15.61 -5.72
C THR A 94 3.47 -15.65 -5.90
N LYS A 95 2.75 -14.81 -5.20
CA LYS A 95 1.29 -14.69 -5.32
C LYS A 95 0.88 -14.19 -6.70
N MET A 96 1.59 -13.20 -7.26
CA MET A 96 1.35 -12.68 -8.61
C MET A 96 1.47 -13.79 -9.66
N LYS A 97 2.52 -14.60 -9.59
CA LYS A 97 2.71 -15.75 -10.51
C LYS A 97 1.61 -16.78 -10.36
N ALA A 98 1.22 -17.11 -9.12
CA ALA A 98 0.18 -18.08 -8.84
C ALA A 98 -1.22 -17.66 -9.32
N THR A 99 -1.49 -16.36 -9.37
CA THR A 99 -2.78 -15.80 -9.77
C THR A 99 -2.77 -15.16 -11.15
N ASN A 100 -1.66 -15.26 -11.90
CA ASN A 100 -1.47 -14.58 -13.19
C ASN A 100 -1.79 -13.07 -13.10
N ALA A 101 -1.36 -12.41 -12.03
CA ALA A 101 -1.64 -11.00 -11.83
C ALA A 101 -0.92 -10.14 -12.87
N VAL A 102 -1.63 -9.14 -13.42
CA VAL A 102 -1.10 -8.24 -14.46
C VAL A 102 -0.31 -7.07 -13.86
N ILE A 103 -0.54 -6.77 -12.58
CA ILE A 103 0.19 -5.78 -11.80
C ILE A 103 0.10 -6.10 -10.32
N GLY A 104 1.11 -5.73 -9.56
CA GLY A 104 1.12 -5.85 -8.11
C GLY A 104 2.19 -4.97 -7.48
N GLY A 105 2.38 -5.11 -6.17
CA GLY A 105 3.38 -4.35 -5.44
C GLY A 105 3.09 -4.24 -3.96
N GLU A 106 3.65 -3.20 -3.36
CA GLU A 106 3.53 -2.93 -1.94
C GLU A 106 3.12 -1.49 -1.69
N GLY A 107 2.42 -1.23 -0.59
CA GLY A 107 1.97 0.11 -0.18
C GLY A 107 3.10 1.06 0.29
N ASN A 108 4.32 0.80 -0.12
CA ASN A 108 5.51 1.63 0.13
C ASN A 108 6.04 2.31 -1.15
N GLY A 109 5.25 2.33 -2.22
CA GLY A 109 5.62 2.86 -3.52
C GLY A 109 6.30 1.86 -4.45
N GLY A 110 6.41 0.58 -4.05
CA GLY A 110 6.97 -0.49 -4.88
C GLY A 110 5.96 -1.03 -5.88
N VAL A 111 6.24 -0.86 -7.17
CA VAL A 111 5.41 -1.33 -8.29
C VAL A 111 6.08 -2.51 -8.97
N ILE A 112 5.34 -3.59 -9.20
CA ILE A 112 5.78 -4.77 -9.94
C ILE A 112 4.88 -4.94 -11.16
N TYR A 113 5.46 -4.82 -12.35
CA TYR A 113 4.75 -4.95 -13.62
C TYR A 113 5.30 -6.11 -14.44
N PRO A 114 4.64 -7.28 -14.44
CA PRO A 114 5.13 -8.51 -15.07
C PRO A 114 5.44 -8.39 -16.56
N ALA A 115 4.77 -7.49 -17.29
CA ALA A 115 5.08 -7.27 -18.70
C ALA A 115 6.48 -6.64 -18.91
N SER A 116 7.09 -6.04 -17.87
CA SER A 116 8.49 -5.64 -17.84
C SER A 116 9.33 -6.71 -17.16
N HIS A 117 9.12 -6.91 -15.85
CA HIS A 117 9.79 -7.95 -15.04
C HIS A 117 9.10 -8.15 -13.68
N TYR A 118 9.48 -9.21 -12.96
CA TYR A 118 8.97 -9.55 -11.62
C TYR A 118 9.85 -8.97 -10.49
N GLY A 119 10.14 -7.68 -10.53
CA GLY A 119 10.81 -6.93 -9.47
C GLY A 119 10.14 -5.58 -9.29
N ARG A 120 10.31 -4.97 -8.11
CA ARG A 120 9.85 -3.60 -7.88
C ARG A 120 10.69 -2.66 -8.75
N ASP A 121 10.04 -1.73 -9.43
CA ASP A 121 10.68 -0.81 -10.37
C ASP A 121 10.01 0.56 -10.34
N ALA A 122 10.73 1.55 -9.81
CA ALA A 122 10.25 2.91 -9.72
C ALA A 122 10.16 3.59 -11.09
N LEU A 123 11.04 3.26 -12.05
CA LEU A 123 11.03 3.89 -13.38
C LEU A 123 9.82 3.41 -14.20
N VAL A 124 9.50 2.13 -14.11
CA VAL A 124 8.25 1.58 -14.68
C VAL A 124 7.05 2.25 -14.02
N GLY A 125 7.07 2.42 -12.68
CA GLY A 125 6.04 3.15 -11.95
C GLY A 125 5.85 4.58 -12.46
N ILE A 126 6.94 5.33 -12.69
CA ILE A 126 6.92 6.69 -13.26
C ILE A 126 6.29 6.69 -14.65
N ALA A 127 6.73 5.79 -15.54
CA ALA A 127 6.23 5.73 -16.91
C ALA A 127 4.71 5.43 -16.95
N LEU A 128 4.24 4.47 -16.16
CA LEU A 128 2.82 4.13 -16.07
C LEU A 128 2.00 5.27 -15.47
N PHE A 129 2.51 5.91 -14.40
CA PHE A 129 1.84 7.04 -13.75
C PHE A 129 1.71 8.25 -14.67
N LEU A 130 2.79 8.67 -15.33
CA LEU A 130 2.77 9.78 -16.29
C LEU A 130 1.81 9.52 -17.45
N THR A 131 1.80 8.30 -17.96
CA THR A 131 0.88 7.90 -19.02
C THR A 131 -0.58 7.97 -18.55
N HIS A 132 -0.85 7.53 -17.32
CA HIS A 132 -2.17 7.61 -16.70
C HIS A 132 -2.63 9.06 -16.54
N LEU A 133 -1.78 9.91 -15.94
CA LEU A 133 -2.05 11.31 -15.72
C LEU A 133 -2.34 12.06 -17.03
N ALA A 134 -1.50 11.83 -18.07
CA ALA A 134 -1.68 12.43 -19.37
C ALA A 134 -3.00 12.01 -20.05
N LYS A 135 -3.39 10.74 -19.94
CA LYS A 135 -4.65 10.25 -20.51
C LYS A 135 -5.88 10.75 -19.76
N LYS A 136 -5.81 10.84 -18.43
CA LYS A 136 -6.90 11.41 -17.60
C LYS A 136 -7.06 12.92 -17.79
N LYS A 137 -6.01 13.64 -18.24
CA LYS A 137 -5.97 15.10 -18.39
C LYS A 137 -6.37 15.83 -17.09
N MET A 138 -5.94 15.31 -15.96
CA MET A 138 -6.20 15.82 -14.63
C MET A 138 -4.88 16.33 -14.01
N LYS A 139 -4.98 17.19 -13.02
CA LYS A 139 -3.85 17.49 -12.14
C LYS A 139 -3.53 16.28 -11.26
N THR A 140 -2.30 16.20 -10.77
CA THR A 140 -1.89 15.09 -9.90
C THR A 140 -2.71 15.04 -8.61
N SER A 141 -3.02 16.22 -8.01
CA SER A 141 -3.88 16.32 -6.83
C SER A 141 -5.33 15.89 -7.09
N GLU A 142 -5.87 16.20 -8.26
CA GLU A 142 -7.20 15.80 -8.69
C GLU A 142 -7.28 14.27 -8.89
N LEU A 143 -6.25 13.69 -9.51
CA LEU A 143 -6.15 12.23 -9.66
C LEU A 143 -6.10 11.54 -8.29
N LYS A 144 -5.31 12.07 -7.34
CA LYS A 144 -5.28 11.56 -5.96
C LYS A 144 -6.67 11.60 -5.32
N ALA A 145 -7.38 12.71 -5.45
CA ALA A 145 -8.71 12.92 -4.87
C ALA A 145 -9.80 12.04 -5.50
N SER A 146 -9.55 11.48 -6.69
CA SER A 146 -10.50 10.58 -7.37
C SER A 146 -10.53 9.17 -6.80
N TYR A 147 -9.56 8.78 -5.99
CA TYR A 147 -9.48 7.46 -5.34
C TYR A 147 -10.13 7.47 -3.95
N PRO A 148 -10.67 6.32 -3.50
CA PRO A 148 -11.23 6.19 -2.15
C PRO A 148 -10.20 6.59 -1.07
N PRO A 149 -10.55 7.48 -0.12
CA PRO A 149 -9.61 7.93 0.91
C PRO A 149 -9.44 6.86 1.99
N TYR A 150 -8.22 6.31 2.08
CA TYR A 150 -7.81 5.42 3.16
C TYR A 150 -6.62 6.01 3.90
N PHE A 151 -6.66 5.90 5.22
CA PHE A 151 -5.56 6.25 6.10
C PHE A 151 -4.94 4.98 6.67
N ILE A 152 -3.63 4.97 6.85
CA ILE A 152 -2.91 3.88 7.50
C ILE A 152 -2.07 4.45 8.63
N SER A 153 -2.28 3.89 9.84
CA SER A 153 -1.41 4.09 11.00
C SER A 153 -0.55 2.84 11.19
N LYS A 154 0.75 3.04 11.40
CA LYS A 154 1.72 1.96 11.66
C LYS A 154 2.41 2.22 12.99
N GLN A 155 2.29 1.28 13.90
CA GLN A 155 2.87 1.33 15.25
C GLN A 155 3.82 0.16 15.46
N LYS A 156 4.75 0.32 16.40
CA LYS A 156 5.68 -0.71 16.86
C LYS A 156 5.52 -0.87 18.36
N VAL A 157 5.38 -2.11 18.82
CA VAL A 157 5.41 -2.46 20.24
C VAL A 157 6.66 -3.26 20.49
N GLN A 158 7.50 -2.78 21.42
CA GLN A 158 8.72 -3.48 21.81
C GLN A 158 8.35 -4.74 22.59
N LEU A 159 8.98 -5.85 22.26
CA LEU A 159 8.81 -7.11 22.95
C LEU A 159 9.85 -7.28 24.06
N THR A 160 9.42 -7.80 25.19
CA THR A 160 10.31 -8.33 26.23
C THR A 160 10.36 -9.85 26.11
N PRO A 161 11.41 -10.51 26.64
CA PRO A 161 11.54 -11.98 26.55
C PRO A 161 10.38 -12.77 27.17
N GLU A 162 9.62 -12.14 28.07
CA GLU A 162 8.48 -12.78 28.74
C GLU A 162 7.20 -12.77 27.88
N ILE A 163 7.18 -12.02 26.79
CA ILE A 163 5.99 -11.88 25.92
C ILE A 163 5.94 -13.00 24.89
N ASP A 164 5.01 -13.93 25.06
CA ASP A 164 4.68 -14.95 24.07
C ASP A 164 3.75 -14.34 23.00
N VAL A 165 4.37 -13.93 21.88
CA VAL A 165 3.65 -13.30 20.75
C VAL A 165 2.66 -14.25 20.12
N ASP A 166 3.01 -15.52 19.99
CA ASP A 166 2.17 -16.51 19.32
C ASP A 166 0.91 -16.80 20.15
N ALA A 167 1.05 -16.85 21.49
CA ALA A 167 -0.09 -16.93 22.39
C ALA A 167 -1.00 -15.68 22.32
N ILE A 168 -0.41 -14.48 22.17
CA ILE A 168 -1.18 -13.25 21.99
C ILE A 168 -1.96 -13.30 20.67
N LEU A 169 -1.32 -13.64 19.57
CA LEU A 169 -1.97 -13.72 18.25
C LEU A 169 -3.10 -14.76 18.24
N ALA A 170 -2.91 -15.91 18.93
CA ALA A 170 -3.96 -16.91 19.08
C ALA A 170 -5.18 -16.38 19.84
N LYS A 171 -4.97 -15.68 20.96
CA LYS A 171 -6.06 -15.02 21.70
C LYS A 171 -6.78 -13.95 20.90
N VAL A 172 -6.04 -13.19 20.09
CA VAL A 172 -6.64 -12.18 19.19
C VAL A 172 -7.52 -12.86 18.14
N LYS A 173 -7.08 -13.96 17.52
CA LYS A 173 -7.89 -14.73 16.58
C LYS A 173 -9.18 -15.25 17.23
N GLU A 174 -9.09 -15.79 18.44
CA GLU A 174 -10.25 -16.28 19.19
C GLU A 174 -11.23 -15.14 19.50
N LYS A 175 -10.74 -14.02 20.07
CA LYS A 175 -11.55 -12.86 20.47
C LYS A 175 -12.31 -12.23 19.30
N PHE A 176 -11.75 -12.25 18.10
CA PHE A 176 -12.31 -11.60 16.90
C PHE A 176 -12.81 -12.62 15.85
N SER A 177 -13.04 -13.86 16.24
CA SER A 177 -13.45 -14.95 15.34
C SER A 177 -14.73 -14.71 14.55
N GLN A 178 -15.57 -13.73 14.96
CA GLN A 178 -16.78 -13.31 14.25
C GLN A 178 -16.49 -12.44 13.01
N TYR A 179 -15.25 -11.99 12.82
CA TYR A 179 -14.82 -11.19 11.67
C TYR A 179 -14.00 -12.03 10.69
N ASP A 180 -13.79 -11.50 9.50
CA ASP A 180 -12.92 -12.13 8.51
C ASP A 180 -11.46 -12.01 8.94
N ILE A 181 -10.77 -13.15 9.09
CA ILE A 181 -9.39 -13.25 9.61
C ILE A 181 -8.49 -13.87 8.54
N THR A 182 -7.39 -13.20 8.23
CA THR A 182 -6.30 -13.74 7.44
C THR A 182 -5.06 -13.92 8.31
N ASP A 183 -4.46 -15.12 8.29
CA ASP A 183 -3.33 -15.50 9.16
C ASP A 183 -2.06 -15.98 8.42
N ILE A 184 -1.95 -15.65 7.14
CA ILE A 184 -0.76 -16.01 6.31
C ILE A 184 0.52 -15.27 6.70
N ASP A 185 0.41 -14.17 7.47
CA ASP A 185 1.55 -13.39 8.01
C ASP A 185 1.09 -12.66 9.27
N GLY A 186 1.14 -13.32 10.42
CA GLY A 186 0.56 -12.82 11.66
C GLY A 186 -0.96 -12.94 11.68
N VAL A 187 -1.67 -11.94 12.16
CA VAL A 187 -3.13 -11.91 12.22
C VAL A 187 -3.67 -10.61 11.66
N LYS A 188 -4.40 -10.66 10.58
CA LYS A 188 -5.16 -9.53 10.04
C LYS A 188 -6.65 -9.77 10.24
N ILE A 189 -7.33 -8.78 10.79
CA ILE A 189 -8.76 -8.78 11.05
C ILE A 189 -9.39 -7.72 10.14
N ASP A 190 -10.31 -8.13 9.28
CA ASP A 190 -11.05 -7.24 8.40
C ASP A 190 -12.43 -6.91 9.01
N PHE A 191 -12.57 -5.68 9.52
CA PHE A 191 -13.85 -5.10 9.96
C PHE A 191 -14.57 -4.45 8.77
N PRO A 192 -15.86 -4.09 8.88
CA PRO A 192 -16.59 -3.45 7.78
C PRO A 192 -15.94 -2.17 7.25
N ASP A 193 -15.43 -1.30 8.14
CA ASP A 193 -14.91 0.05 7.86
C ASP A 193 -13.38 0.17 7.98
N LYS A 194 -12.72 -0.82 8.56
CA LYS A 194 -11.27 -0.82 8.84
C LYS A 194 -10.68 -2.23 8.79
N TRP A 195 -9.36 -2.30 8.81
CA TRP A 195 -8.67 -3.54 9.15
C TRP A 195 -7.55 -3.27 10.15
N VAL A 196 -7.21 -4.29 10.92
CA VAL A 196 -6.08 -4.30 11.84
C VAL A 196 -5.20 -5.49 11.51
N HIS A 197 -3.89 -5.27 11.38
CA HIS A 197 -2.91 -6.31 11.11
C HIS A 197 -1.81 -6.30 12.18
N LEU A 198 -1.70 -7.39 12.92
CA LEU A 198 -0.67 -7.63 13.93
C LEU A 198 0.33 -8.65 13.38
N ARG A 199 1.61 -8.28 13.37
CA ARG A 199 2.66 -9.10 12.77
C ARG A 199 3.95 -9.01 13.57
N LYS A 200 4.56 -10.18 13.87
CA LYS A 200 5.90 -10.26 14.42
C LYS A 200 6.93 -9.76 13.38
N SER A 201 7.91 -8.98 13.81
CA SER A 201 9.02 -8.63 12.94
C SER A 201 10.01 -9.79 12.85
N ASN A 202 10.51 -10.07 11.64
CA ASN A 202 11.52 -11.11 11.44
C ASN A 202 12.94 -10.65 11.78
N THR A 203 13.16 -9.33 11.93
CA THR A 203 14.49 -8.73 12.08
C THR A 203 14.68 -7.99 13.40
N GLU A 204 13.60 -7.65 14.09
CA GLU A 204 13.60 -6.86 15.33
C GLU A 204 12.68 -7.51 16.37
N PRO A 205 12.97 -7.40 17.69
CA PRO A 205 12.09 -7.92 18.74
C PRO A 205 10.88 -7.00 18.96
N ILE A 206 10.02 -6.87 17.93
CA ILE A 206 8.84 -6.01 17.94
C ILE A 206 7.63 -6.70 17.31
N ILE A 207 6.42 -6.32 17.74
CA ILE A 207 5.20 -6.49 16.97
C ILE A 207 4.93 -5.21 16.18
N ARG A 208 4.64 -5.36 14.90
CA ARG A 208 4.14 -4.28 14.04
C ARG A 208 2.62 -4.34 14.02
N ILE A 209 2.00 -3.23 14.35
CA ILE A 209 0.54 -3.06 14.30
C ILE A 209 0.25 -2.04 13.20
N SER A 210 -0.50 -2.47 12.19
CA SER A 210 -0.97 -1.59 11.12
C SER A 210 -2.49 -1.54 11.16
N VAL A 211 -3.04 -0.35 11.02
CA VAL A 211 -4.50 -0.11 10.98
C VAL A 211 -4.81 0.75 9.79
N SER A 212 -5.76 0.32 8.95
CA SER A 212 -6.30 1.16 7.88
C SER A 212 -7.77 1.44 8.10
N TYR A 213 -8.20 2.66 7.84
CA TYR A 213 -9.56 3.15 8.06
C TYR A 213 -9.94 4.24 7.06
N THR A 214 -11.25 4.50 6.90
CA THR A 214 -11.79 5.48 5.94
C THR A 214 -12.11 6.85 6.57
N HIS A 215 -12.15 6.97 7.91
CA HIS A 215 -12.50 8.22 8.62
C HIS A 215 -11.52 8.54 9.76
N LEU A 216 -11.19 9.82 9.92
CA LEU A 216 -10.23 10.32 10.92
C LEU A 216 -10.60 10.06 12.41
N ARG A 217 -11.83 9.66 12.73
CA ARG A 217 -12.27 9.35 14.11
C ARG A 217 -11.76 8.01 14.67
N ALA A 218 -11.06 7.20 13.86
CA ALA A 218 -10.58 5.88 14.30
C ALA A 218 -9.26 5.91 15.09
N HIS A 219 -8.68 7.07 15.39
CA HIS A 219 -7.49 7.18 16.24
C HIS A 219 -7.72 6.71 17.70
N GLU A 220 -8.97 6.80 18.20
CA GLU A 220 -9.30 6.38 19.56
C GLU A 220 -9.43 4.87 19.72
N THR A 221 -9.70 4.12 18.63
CA THR A 221 -9.99 2.68 18.69
C THR A 221 -8.76 1.78 18.72
N VAL A 222 -7.55 2.31 18.54
CA VAL A 222 -6.30 1.51 18.59
C VAL A 222 -5.87 1.23 20.03
N LEU A 223 -6.38 2.01 21.00
CA LEU A 223 -6.05 1.85 22.42
C LEU A 223 -6.96 0.82 23.13
N ASP A 224 -8.04 0.38 22.49
CA ASP A 224 -9.02 -0.58 23.05
C ASP A 224 -8.80 -2.04 22.58
N LEU A 225 -7.69 -2.31 21.86
CA LEU A 225 -7.26 -3.65 21.45
C LEU A 225 -6.23 -4.23 22.43
#